data_c0e5ef180e2fa62f6e5c601b7c9df243
#
_entry.id   c0e5ef180e2fa62f6e5c601b7c9df243
#
_cell.length_a   1.000
_cell.length_b   1.000
_cell.length_c   1.000
_cell.angle_alpha   90.00
_cell.angle_beta   90.00
_cell.angle_gamma   90.00
#
_symmetry.space_group_name_H-M   'P 1'
#
loop_
_entity.id
_entity.type
_entity.pdbx_description
1 polymer ?
#
loop_
_entity_poly.entity_id
_entity_poly.type
_entity_poly.pdbx_seq_one_letter_code
_entity_poly.pdbx_strand_id
1 'polypeptide(L)'
;MTEIIKYKKNDGETAYKFRVYLGIDEQTGKEVKPLRKGFKTKKEALKSLSKLRLDFENRSFSNFKNLSFKEIYLKWFDQYKMTVKESTYAKTDEHFTLHILPEIGRTKISKLTTVQIQLAVNKWFKLNLTRYKRFYNYINRVLTWAYKMQIISSNPADRVILPVNTSKITTMSE
;
A
#
# COMPACT_ATOMS: atom_id res chain seq x y z
N MET A 1 -32.51 -5.26 -4.58
CA MET A 1 -31.82 -6.53 -4.97
C MET A 1 -31.36 -6.43 -6.40
N THR A 2 -30.14 -6.89 -6.72
CA THR A 2 -29.68 -6.94 -8.12
C THR A 2 -30.28 -8.17 -8.79
N GLU A 3 -31.03 -7.96 -9.87
CA GLU A 3 -31.68 -9.04 -10.62
C GLU A 3 -30.74 -9.59 -11.70
N ILE A 4 -30.66 -10.93 -11.81
CA ILE A 4 -29.96 -11.60 -12.89
C ILE A 4 -30.99 -12.01 -13.94
N ILE A 5 -30.87 -11.36 -15.11
CA ILE A 5 -31.84 -11.50 -16.21
C ILE A 5 -31.28 -12.51 -17.22
N LYS A 6 -32.14 -13.47 -17.59
CA LYS A 6 -31.91 -14.40 -18.69
C LYS A 6 -32.27 -13.74 -20.02
N TYR A 7 -31.40 -13.88 -21.02
CA TYR A 7 -31.62 -13.31 -22.37
C TYR A 7 -31.09 -14.27 -23.45
N LYS A 8 -31.56 -14.12 -24.67
CA LYS A 8 -31.00 -14.80 -25.83
C LYS A 8 -30.00 -13.93 -26.54
N LYS A 9 -28.85 -14.50 -26.90
CA LYS A 9 -27.84 -13.86 -27.78
C LYS A 9 -28.34 -13.88 -29.25
N ASN A 10 -27.64 -13.16 -30.11
CA ASN A 10 -27.96 -13.11 -31.56
C ASN A 10 -27.78 -14.49 -32.25
N ASP A 11 -26.97 -15.38 -31.68
CA ASP A 11 -26.73 -16.76 -32.13
C ASP A 11 -27.79 -17.76 -31.61
N GLY A 12 -28.81 -17.26 -30.89
CA GLY A 12 -29.88 -18.08 -30.30
C GLY A 12 -29.55 -18.71 -28.95
N GLU A 13 -28.28 -18.67 -28.50
CA GLU A 13 -27.87 -19.20 -27.20
C GLU A 13 -28.50 -18.44 -26.05
N THR A 14 -28.81 -19.15 -24.98
CA THR A 14 -29.28 -18.55 -23.72
C THR A 14 -28.06 -18.06 -22.90
N ALA A 15 -28.11 -16.81 -22.45
CA ALA A 15 -27.11 -16.23 -21.57
C ALA A 15 -27.76 -15.44 -20.43
N TYR A 16 -26.93 -15.06 -19.46
CA TYR A 16 -27.36 -14.26 -18.31
C TYR A 16 -26.62 -12.93 -18.30
N LYS A 17 -27.31 -11.89 -17.81
CA LYS A 17 -26.78 -10.54 -17.61
C LYS A 17 -27.27 -9.96 -16.30
N PHE A 18 -26.53 -9.00 -15.77
CA PHE A 18 -26.98 -8.17 -14.64
C PHE A 18 -26.45 -6.75 -14.77
N ARG A 19 -27.19 -5.80 -14.19
CA ARG A 19 -26.73 -4.45 -13.93
C ARG A 19 -26.81 -4.24 -12.42
N VAL A 20 -25.71 -3.79 -11.82
CA VAL A 20 -25.64 -3.57 -10.38
C VAL A 20 -25.25 -2.12 -10.10
N TYR A 21 -25.93 -1.52 -9.13
CA TYR A 21 -25.49 -0.26 -8.53
C TYR A 21 -24.50 -0.61 -7.41
N LEU A 22 -23.29 -0.05 -7.48
CA LEU A 22 -22.24 -0.30 -6.51
C LEU A 22 -22.03 0.86 -5.54
N GLY A 23 -22.45 2.07 -5.90
CA GLY A 23 -22.28 3.28 -5.13
C GLY A 23 -21.82 4.45 -5.99
N ILE A 24 -21.33 5.49 -5.33
CA ILE A 24 -20.73 6.67 -5.96
C ILE A 24 -19.21 6.50 -5.90
N ASP A 25 -18.53 6.72 -7.00
CA ASP A 25 -17.07 6.76 -7.05
C ASP A 25 -16.59 8.04 -6.36
N GLU A 26 -15.87 7.91 -5.25
CA GLU A 26 -15.42 9.02 -4.41
C GLU A 26 -14.47 9.99 -5.15
N GLN A 27 -13.77 9.52 -6.19
CA GLN A 27 -12.84 10.36 -6.97
C GLN A 27 -13.53 11.17 -8.05
N THR A 28 -14.57 10.60 -8.67
CA THR A 28 -15.25 11.23 -9.81
C THR A 28 -16.62 11.79 -9.47
N GLY A 29 -17.16 11.45 -8.29
CA GLY A 29 -18.53 11.81 -7.87
C GLY A 29 -19.63 11.16 -8.71
N LYS A 30 -19.30 10.21 -9.59
CA LYS A 30 -20.24 9.55 -10.51
C LYS A 30 -20.76 8.23 -9.96
N GLU A 31 -22.02 7.93 -10.26
CA GLU A 31 -22.62 6.64 -9.93
C GLU A 31 -21.96 5.49 -10.72
N VAL A 32 -21.62 4.42 -10.03
CA VAL A 32 -21.03 3.22 -10.64
C VAL A 32 -22.11 2.16 -10.82
N LYS A 33 -22.58 2.03 -12.05
CA LYS A 33 -23.65 1.09 -12.45
C LYS A 33 -23.21 0.17 -13.60
N PRO A 34 -22.20 -0.71 -13.40
CA PRO A 34 -21.71 -1.59 -14.47
C PRO A 34 -22.77 -2.59 -14.93
N LEU A 35 -22.84 -2.80 -16.25
CA LEU A 35 -23.52 -3.90 -16.89
C LEU A 35 -22.53 -5.02 -17.20
N ARG A 36 -22.85 -6.25 -16.84
CA ARG A 36 -22.13 -7.47 -17.22
C ARG A 36 -23.07 -8.41 -17.93
N LYS A 37 -22.64 -9.00 -19.06
CA LYS A 37 -23.44 -9.89 -19.89
C LYS A 37 -22.59 -11.05 -20.42
N GLY A 38 -23.25 -12.10 -20.92
CA GLY A 38 -22.59 -13.22 -21.60
C GLY A 38 -22.27 -14.42 -20.70
N PHE A 39 -22.81 -14.48 -19.48
CA PHE A 39 -22.60 -15.64 -18.60
C PHE A 39 -23.41 -16.85 -19.08
N LYS A 40 -22.79 -18.03 -19.11
CA LYS A 40 -23.46 -19.29 -19.52
C LYS A 40 -24.45 -19.78 -18.49
N THR A 41 -24.22 -19.52 -17.21
CA THR A 41 -25.06 -19.95 -16.11
C THR A 41 -25.39 -18.83 -15.13
N LYS A 42 -26.54 -18.95 -14.43
CA LYS A 42 -26.92 -18.02 -13.35
C LYS A 42 -25.91 -18.04 -12.21
N LYS A 43 -25.29 -19.20 -11.91
CA LYS A 43 -24.26 -19.36 -10.87
C LYS A 43 -22.98 -18.58 -11.20
N GLU A 44 -22.55 -18.58 -12.47
CA GLU A 44 -21.41 -17.80 -12.95
C GLU A 44 -21.68 -16.29 -12.85
N ALA A 45 -22.86 -15.84 -13.23
CA ALA A 45 -23.28 -14.45 -13.08
C ALA A 45 -23.30 -14.01 -11.60
N LEU A 46 -23.78 -14.84 -10.68
CA LEU A 46 -23.77 -14.59 -9.24
C LEU A 46 -22.33 -14.46 -8.69
N LYS A 47 -21.46 -15.39 -9.08
CA LYS A 47 -20.03 -15.35 -8.67
C LYS A 47 -19.35 -14.06 -9.15
N SER A 48 -19.61 -13.66 -10.40
CA SER A 48 -19.12 -12.42 -10.96
C SER A 48 -19.68 -11.18 -10.24
N LEU A 49 -20.95 -11.20 -9.88
CA LEU A 49 -21.59 -10.12 -9.10
C LEU A 49 -20.96 -9.97 -7.70
N SER A 50 -20.76 -11.07 -6.98
CA SER A 50 -20.12 -11.04 -5.67
C SER A 50 -18.69 -10.52 -5.74
N LYS A 51 -17.91 -10.99 -6.74
CA LYS A 51 -16.56 -10.48 -6.98
C LYS A 51 -16.56 -8.99 -7.27
N LEU A 52 -17.48 -8.52 -8.11
CA LEU A 52 -17.57 -7.11 -8.49
C LEU A 52 -17.90 -6.20 -7.29
N ARG A 53 -18.74 -6.65 -6.35
CA ARG A 53 -19.05 -5.95 -5.11
C ARG A 53 -17.82 -5.86 -4.21
N LEU A 54 -17.14 -6.98 -3.98
CA LEU A 54 -15.90 -7.03 -3.21
C LEU A 54 -14.81 -6.14 -3.82
N ASP A 55 -14.66 -6.17 -5.15
CA ASP A 55 -13.70 -5.33 -5.86
C ASP A 55 -14.05 -3.83 -5.73
N PHE A 56 -15.32 -3.48 -5.67
CA PHE A 56 -15.75 -2.10 -5.47
C PHE A 56 -15.55 -1.63 -4.01
N GLU A 57 -15.94 -2.44 -3.04
CA GLU A 57 -15.69 -2.17 -1.62
C GLU A 57 -14.19 -2.04 -1.32
N ASN A 58 -13.36 -2.86 -1.99
CA ASN A 58 -11.90 -2.79 -1.88
C ASN A 58 -11.26 -1.67 -2.72
N ARG A 59 -11.99 -0.95 -3.58
CA ARG A 59 -11.42 0.08 -4.47
C ARG A 59 -10.83 1.25 -3.70
N SER A 60 -11.46 1.70 -2.64
CA SER A 60 -10.90 2.74 -1.77
C SER A 60 -9.53 2.33 -1.22
N PHE A 61 -9.37 1.06 -0.84
CA PHE A 61 -8.10 0.49 -0.37
C PHE A 61 -7.16 0.09 -1.52
N SER A 62 -7.68 -0.33 -2.69
CA SER A 62 -6.85 -0.74 -3.82
C SER A 62 -6.14 0.43 -4.49
N ASN A 63 -6.71 1.63 -4.44
CA ASN A 63 -6.04 2.84 -4.91
C ASN A 63 -4.77 3.11 -4.11
N PHE A 64 -4.83 2.94 -2.77
CA PHE A 64 -3.67 3.11 -1.91
C PHE A 64 -2.58 2.05 -2.12
N LYS A 65 -2.96 0.81 -2.46
CA LYS A 65 -1.98 -0.28 -2.77
C LYS A 65 -1.13 0.00 -4.01
N ASN A 66 -1.62 0.82 -4.92
CA ASN A 66 -0.88 1.22 -6.12
C ASN A 66 0.02 2.44 -5.92
N LEU A 67 -0.12 3.15 -4.79
CA LEU A 67 0.73 4.29 -4.47
C LEU A 67 2.18 3.86 -4.23
N SER A 68 3.11 4.74 -4.56
CA SER A 68 4.51 4.61 -4.22
C SER A 68 4.74 4.82 -2.72
N PHE A 69 5.86 4.35 -2.20
CA PHE A 69 6.26 4.64 -0.81
C PHE A 69 6.31 6.15 -0.54
N LYS A 70 6.76 6.96 -1.51
CA LYS A 70 6.77 8.42 -1.40
C LYS A 70 5.37 9.00 -1.19
N GLU A 71 4.37 8.54 -1.95
CA GLU A 71 2.99 9.03 -1.81
C GLU A 71 2.38 8.61 -0.46
N ILE A 72 2.71 7.41 0.02
CA ILE A 72 2.31 6.95 1.37
C ILE A 72 3.01 7.78 2.46
N TYR A 73 4.31 8.04 2.29
CA TYR A 73 5.06 8.92 3.18
C TYR A 73 4.41 10.29 3.31
N LEU A 74 4.02 10.94 2.21
CA LEU A 74 3.40 12.26 2.24
C LEU A 74 2.09 12.27 3.04
N LYS A 75 1.25 11.24 2.87
CA LYS A 75 0.00 11.10 3.65
C LYS A 75 0.27 10.89 5.15
N TRP A 76 1.24 10.06 5.49
CA TRP A 76 1.69 9.89 6.87
C TRP A 76 2.27 11.18 7.43
N PHE A 77 3.07 11.88 6.65
CA PHE A 77 3.77 13.09 7.06
C PHE A 77 2.82 14.25 7.37
N ASP A 78 1.72 14.39 6.63
CA ASP A 78 0.67 15.38 6.92
C ASP A 78 0.07 15.17 8.31
N GLN A 79 -0.17 13.93 8.71
CA GLN A 79 -0.62 13.61 10.06
C GLN A 79 0.51 13.78 11.09
N TYR A 80 1.75 13.37 10.75
CA TYR A 80 2.89 13.48 11.63
C TYR A 80 3.22 14.92 12.03
N LYS A 81 3.11 15.87 11.11
CA LYS A 81 3.31 17.31 11.37
C LYS A 81 2.42 17.83 12.50
N MET A 82 1.24 17.28 12.66
CA MET A 82 0.30 17.69 13.74
C MET A 82 0.72 17.18 15.13
N THR A 83 1.67 16.24 15.20
CA THR A 83 2.05 15.58 16.45
C THR A 83 3.41 16.03 17.00
N VAL A 84 4.15 16.82 16.24
CA VAL A 84 5.51 17.24 16.61
C VAL A 84 5.77 18.71 16.27
N LYS A 85 6.81 19.29 16.89
CA LYS A 85 7.24 20.67 16.61
C LYS A 85 7.81 20.81 15.20
N GLU A 86 7.75 22.01 14.65
CA GLU A 86 8.22 22.35 13.30
C GLU A 86 9.68 21.92 13.05
N SER A 87 10.58 22.24 13.96
CA SER A 87 12.00 21.85 13.86
C SER A 87 12.20 20.34 13.78
N THR A 88 11.29 19.55 14.37
CA THR A 88 11.34 18.08 14.33
C THR A 88 10.87 17.54 12.99
N TYR A 89 9.72 18.01 12.49
CA TYR A 89 9.24 17.52 11.20
C TYR A 89 10.09 18.01 10.03
N ALA A 90 10.64 19.24 10.06
CA ALA A 90 11.56 19.73 9.05
C ALA A 90 12.80 18.82 8.93
N LYS A 91 13.39 18.42 10.07
CA LYS A 91 14.53 17.51 10.09
C LYS A 91 14.16 16.09 9.68
N THR A 92 12.92 15.67 9.92
CA THR A 92 12.41 14.37 9.48
C THR A 92 12.25 14.37 7.95
N ASP A 93 11.68 15.42 7.38
CA ASP A 93 11.52 15.58 5.93
C ASP A 93 12.87 15.61 5.20
N GLU A 94 13.86 16.32 5.75
CA GLU A 94 15.24 16.31 5.25
C GLU A 94 15.80 14.88 5.16
N HIS A 95 15.63 14.07 6.22
CA HIS A 95 16.08 12.68 6.22
C HIS A 95 15.37 11.81 5.18
N PHE A 96 14.07 12.02 4.99
CA PHE A 96 13.34 11.33 3.93
C PHE A 96 13.82 11.74 2.56
N THR A 97 13.93 13.04 2.30
CA THR A 97 14.29 13.57 0.98
C THR A 97 15.71 13.21 0.56
N LEU A 98 16.67 13.31 1.48
CA LEU A 98 18.08 13.08 1.15
C LEU A 98 18.48 11.60 1.19
N HIS A 99 17.85 10.77 2.02
CA HIS A 99 18.34 9.42 2.27
C HIS A 99 17.34 8.32 1.97
N ILE A 100 16.07 8.47 2.35
CA ILE A 100 15.10 7.36 2.30
C ILE A 100 14.42 7.29 0.94
N LEU A 101 13.88 8.40 0.45
CA LEU A 101 13.13 8.44 -0.81
C LEU A 101 13.97 8.12 -2.05
N PRO A 102 15.26 8.46 -2.14
CA PRO A 102 16.10 8.02 -3.25
C PRO A 102 16.22 6.51 -3.38
N GLU A 103 16.18 5.77 -2.26
CA GLU A 103 16.34 4.31 -2.24
C GLU A 103 15.02 3.57 -2.52
N ILE A 104 13.93 3.94 -1.84
CA ILE A 104 12.67 3.18 -1.87
C ILE A 104 11.45 3.99 -2.29
N GLY A 105 11.58 5.32 -2.45
CA GLY A 105 10.45 6.23 -2.66
C GLY A 105 9.61 5.91 -3.90
N ARG A 106 10.22 5.42 -4.98
CA ARG A 106 9.53 5.07 -6.23
C ARG A 106 8.87 3.69 -6.22
N THR A 107 9.20 2.86 -5.24
CA THR A 107 8.65 1.50 -5.13
C THR A 107 7.18 1.57 -4.73
N LYS A 108 6.30 0.85 -5.44
CA LYS A 108 4.90 0.71 -5.06
C LYS A 108 4.80 0.06 -3.69
N ILE A 109 3.95 0.58 -2.81
CA ILE A 109 3.82 0.09 -1.44
C ILE A 109 3.47 -1.41 -1.39
N SER A 110 2.65 -1.89 -2.31
CA SER A 110 2.28 -3.31 -2.43
C SER A 110 3.42 -4.22 -2.90
N LYS A 111 4.49 -3.65 -3.45
CA LYS A 111 5.67 -4.38 -3.96
C LYS A 111 6.92 -4.16 -3.12
N LEU A 112 6.83 -3.33 -2.07
CA LEU A 112 7.95 -3.07 -1.18
C LEU A 112 8.21 -4.30 -0.31
N THR A 113 9.43 -4.85 -0.40
CA THR A 113 9.85 -6.07 0.29
C THR A 113 10.83 -5.78 1.40
N THR A 114 10.91 -6.71 2.37
CA THR A 114 11.95 -6.69 3.43
C THR A 114 13.36 -6.60 2.84
N VAL A 115 13.62 -7.31 1.73
CA VAL A 115 14.93 -7.32 1.07
C VAL A 115 15.33 -5.93 0.58
N GLN A 116 14.42 -5.19 -0.04
CA GLN A 116 14.70 -3.83 -0.53
C GLN A 116 15.05 -2.89 0.62
N ILE A 117 14.32 -2.97 1.74
CA ILE A 117 14.60 -2.17 2.95
C ILE A 117 15.94 -2.57 3.55
N GLN A 118 16.24 -3.87 3.63
CA GLN A 118 17.52 -4.38 4.12
C GLN A 118 18.69 -3.87 3.29
N LEU A 119 18.57 -3.87 1.96
CA LEU A 119 19.60 -3.35 1.06
C LEU A 119 19.86 -1.86 1.29
N ALA A 120 18.81 -1.05 1.48
CA ALA A 120 18.94 0.37 1.81
C ALA A 120 19.65 0.56 3.15
N VAL A 121 19.26 -0.17 4.19
CA VAL A 121 19.89 -0.11 5.53
C VAL A 121 21.36 -0.51 5.45
N ASN A 122 21.70 -1.60 4.75
CA ASN A 122 23.08 -2.07 4.58
C ASN A 122 23.93 -1.04 3.82
N LYS A 123 23.36 -0.38 2.79
CA LYS A 123 24.02 0.69 2.06
C LYS A 123 24.37 1.87 2.96
N TRP A 124 23.40 2.33 3.77
CA TRP A 124 23.64 3.43 4.71
C TRP A 124 24.68 3.07 5.77
N PHE A 125 24.67 1.84 6.25
CA PHE A 125 25.69 1.36 7.19
C PHE A 125 27.09 1.36 6.56
N LYS A 126 27.23 0.83 5.33
CA LYS A 126 28.50 0.82 4.59
C LYS A 126 29.04 2.23 4.30
N LEU A 127 28.18 3.20 4.08
CA LEU A 127 28.53 4.61 3.91
C LEU A 127 28.82 5.31 5.23
N ASN A 128 28.94 4.59 6.35
CA ASN A 128 29.16 5.12 7.70
C ASN A 128 28.15 6.20 8.12
N LEU A 129 26.94 6.16 7.60
CA LEU A 129 25.86 7.04 8.02
C LEU A 129 25.39 6.64 9.42
N THR A 130 25.92 7.29 10.45
CA THR A 130 25.63 6.99 11.87
C THR A 130 24.15 6.99 12.21
N ARG A 131 23.32 7.63 11.38
CA ARG A 131 21.86 7.76 11.55
C ARG A 131 21.05 6.67 10.84
N TYR A 132 21.67 5.64 10.25
CA TYR A 132 20.96 4.57 9.51
C TYR A 132 19.84 3.91 10.33
N LYS A 133 20.02 3.72 11.66
CA LYS A 133 18.98 3.21 12.55
C LYS A 133 17.77 4.15 12.63
N ARG A 134 18.01 5.48 12.59
CA ARG A 134 16.93 6.48 12.58
C ARG A 134 16.16 6.43 11.26
N PHE A 135 16.84 6.27 10.12
CA PHE A 135 16.19 6.12 8.81
C PHE A 135 15.32 4.88 8.76
N TYR A 136 15.83 3.75 9.25
CA TYR A 136 15.03 2.54 9.40
C TYR A 136 13.79 2.78 10.29
N ASN A 137 13.94 3.43 11.43
CA ASN A 137 12.81 3.72 12.33
C ASN A 137 11.75 4.59 11.67
N TYR A 138 12.14 5.53 10.81
CA TYR A 138 11.19 6.33 10.04
C TYR A 138 10.45 5.49 9.00
N ILE A 139 11.13 4.62 8.26
CA ILE A 139 10.48 3.69 7.33
C ILE A 139 9.48 2.82 8.08
N ASN A 140 9.89 2.25 9.20
CA ASN A 140 9.03 1.40 10.02
C ASN A 140 7.78 2.15 10.51
N ARG A 141 7.90 3.42 10.92
CA ARG A 141 6.75 4.25 11.32
C ARG A 141 5.76 4.45 10.18
N VAL A 142 6.23 4.78 8.99
CA VAL A 142 5.37 4.95 7.79
C VAL A 142 4.66 3.64 7.44
N LEU A 143 5.38 2.51 7.45
CA LEU A 143 4.83 1.20 7.12
C LEU A 143 3.87 0.68 8.20
N THR A 144 4.15 0.94 9.48
CA THR A 144 3.22 0.65 10.58
C THR A 144 1.92 1.45 10.46
N TRP A 145 2.03 2.72 10.06
CA TRP A 145 0.84 3.53 9.77
C TRP A 145 0.06 2.95 8.57
N ALA A 146 0.74 2.60 7.48
CA ALA A 146 0.10 1.98 6.32
C ALA A 146 -0.58 0.64 6.67
N TYR A 147 0.02 -0.16 7.54
CA TYR A 147 -0.57 -1.38 8.07
C TYR A 147 -1.83 -1.10 8.91
N LYS A 148 -1.78 -0.14 9.84
CA LYS A 148 -2.94 0.28 10.65
C LYS A 148 -4.08 0.83 9.80
N MET A 149 -3.77 1.51 8.69
CA MET A 149 -4.74 1.99 7.70
C MET A 149 -5.19 0.89 6.72
N GLN A 150 -4.78 -0.37 6.92
CA GLN A 150 -5.11 -1.53 6.08
C GLN A 150 -4.70 -1.39 4.60
N ILE A 151 -3.74 -0.50 4.32
CA ILE A 151 -3.18 -0.31 2.97
C ILE A 151 -2.31 -1.52 2.59
N ILE A 152 -1.58 -2.06 3.56
CA ILE A 152 -0.77 -3.28 3.43
C ILE A 152 -1.21 -4.32 4.46
N SER A 153 -1.05 -5.59 4.14
CA SER A 153 -1.46 -6.72 5.00
C SER A 153 -0.43 -7.10 6.06
N SER A 154 0.82 -6.66 5.90
CA SER A 154 1.91 -6.87 6.85
C SER A 154 2.96 -5.78 6.68
N ASN A 155 3.74 -5.52 7.73
CA ASN A 155 4.83 -4.54 7.68
C ASN A 155 6.13 -5.22 7.24
N PRO A 156 6.67 -4.95 6.03
CA PRO A 156 7.90 -5.57 5.57
C PRO A 156 9.17 -5.11 6.33
N ALA A 157 9.10 -4.03 7.11
CA ALA A 157 10.23 -3.58 7.92
C ALA A 157 10.45 -4.42 9.18
N ASP A 158 9.42 -5.12 9.69
CA ASP A 158 9.51 -5.87 10.97
C ASP A 158 10.58 -6.97 10.96
N ARG A 159 10.94 -7.48 9.77
CA ARG A 159 11.92 -8.55 9.59
C ARG A 159 13.32 -8.06 9.19
N VAL A 160 13.54 -6.75 9.18
CA VAL A 160 14.84 -6.16 8.81
C VAL A 160 15.82 -6.33 9.98
N ILE A 161 17.03 -6.78 9.66
CA ILE A 161 18.11 -6.97 10.64
C ILE A 161 19.03 -5.76 10.57
N LEU A 162 19.16 -5.04 11.69
CA LEU A 162 20.05 -3.89 11.76
C LEU A 162 21.50 -4.33 11.97
N PRO A 163 22.45 -3.95 11.09
CA PRO A 163 23.85 -4.25 11.27
C PRO A 163 24.40 -3.56 12.54
N VAL A 164 25.37 -4.19 13.17
CA VAL A 164 26.05 -3.69 14.39
C VAL A 164 27.54 -3.57 14.12
N ASN A 165 28.16 -2.48 14.57
CA ASN A 165 29.64 -2.33 14.56
C ASN A 165 30.21 -3.23 15.68
N THR A 166 30.84 -4.33 15.29
CA THR A 166 31.49 -5.26 16.23
C THR A 166 32.77 -4.70 16.85
N SER A 167 33.38 -3.66 16.25
CA SER A 167 34.60 -3.04 16.76
C SER A 167 34.45 -2.28 18.10
N LYS A 168 33.22 -2.12 18.62
CA LYS A 168 32.94 -1.53 19.93
C LYS A 168 32.72 -2.56 21.06
N ILE A 169 32.80 -3.84 20.77
CA ILE A 169 32.50 -4.90 21.75
C ILE A 169 33.76 -5.35 22.49
N THR A 170 34.98 -4.93 22.09
CA THR A 170 36.25 -5.49 22.59
C THR A 170 36.87 -4.72 23.77
N THR A 171 36.13 -3.86 24.44
CA THR A 171 36.70 -3.10 25.61
C THR A 171 35.78 -3.12 26.83
N MET A 172 35.35 -4.30 27.26
CA MET A 172 34.87 -4.51 28.63
C MET A 172 35.13 -5.96 29.05
N SER A 173 36.42 -6.29 29.19
CA SER A 173 36.87 -7.45 30.00
C SER A 173 38.30 -7.16 30.45
N GLU A 174 38.39 -6.47 31.55
CA GLU A 174 39.41 -6.61 32.59
C GLU A 174 38.85 -6.02 33.90
#